data_9ce6f466833590b94cac81c922aed8a5
#
_entry.id   9ce6f466833590b94cac81c922aed8a5
#
_cell.length_a   1.000
_cell.length_b   1.000
_cell.length_c   1.000
_cell.angle_alpha   90.00
_cell.angle_beta   90.00
_cell.angle_gamma   90.00
#
_symmetry.space_group_name_H-M   'P 1'
#
loop_
_entity.id
_entity.type
_entity.pdbx_description
1 polymer ?
#
loop_
_entity_poly.entity_id
_entity_poly.type
_entity_poly.pdbx_seq_one_letter_code
_entity_poly.pdbx_strand_id
1 'polypeptide(L)'
;MSKTYHFIGIKGSGMSALALMLHQMGHKVQGSDVSKYYFTQRGLEQAGIKILPFSEDNITSDVELIAGNAFREDNNVEIAYAVNNGFKFKRYHEFLGDFMRQFTSFGVAGAHGKTSTTGLLSHVLKNITDTSYLIGDGTGRGSANSNYFVFESDEYQRHFMPYHPEYSIITNIDFDHPDYFKSIDDVFDAFNDYAKQVQKALFLYGDDAYLRKITSDADIYYYGFKDTDDFVAYDIVRTTNGSAFKVKHGDEELGSFHLPAFGRHNILNATAVVANLYIAGIDMELVAEHMKTFAGVKRRFTEKVINNTTIIDDFAHHPTEIIATLDAARQKYPSKEIVAIFQPHTFTRTIALLDEFADALNQADSVYLAPIYGSAREVDHGDVKVEDLASKIQKSAKVISLENVSPLLDHDNAVYVFMGAGDXXXXXXXMIMLFMFSWGLVISKCMNVLLKNC
;
A
#
# COMPACT_ATOMS: atom_id res chain seq x y z
N MET A 1 -14.76 13.87 -24.66
CA MET A 1 -15.91 13.00 -24.99
C MET A 1 -15.93 11.79 -24.08
N SER A 2 -17.13 11.31 -23.69
CA SER A 2 -17.26 10.10 -22.88
C SER A 2 -16.84 8.88 -23.73
N LYS A 3 -15.97 8.03 -23.18
CA LYS A 3 -15.56 6.75 -23.77
C LYS A 3 -16.25 5.61 -23.05
N THR A 4 -16.28 4.44 -23.67
CA THR A 4 -16.74 3.19 -23.03
C THR A 4 -15.53 2.30 -22.80
N TYR A 5 -15.35 1.86 -21.56
CA TYR A 5 -14.25 0.96 -21.16
C TYR A 5 -14.80 -0.39 -20.70
N HIS A 6 -14.14 -1.46 -21.13
CA HIS A 6 -14.41 -2.79 -20.62
C HIS A 6 -13.14 -3.36 -19.97
N PHE A 7 -13.27 -3.73 -18.69
CA PHE A 7 -12.18 -4.21 -17.84
C PHE A 7 -12.22 -5.74 -17.76
N ILE A 8 -11.20 -6.43 -18.28
CA ILE A 8 -11.04 -7.88 -18.14
C ILE A 8 -10.33 -8.16 -16.82
N GLY A 9 -11.04 -8.70 -15.84
CA GLY A 9 -10.56 -8.88 -14.46
C GLY A 9 -10.79 -7.65 -13.60
N ILE A 10 -12.00 -7.09 -13.66
CA ILE A 10 -12.34 -5.80 -13.02
C ILE A 10 -12.22 -5.82 -11.47
N LYS A 11 -12.26 -7.00 -10.82
CA LYS A 11 -12.24 -7.11 -9.36
C LYS A 11 -10.83 -7.01 -8.75
N GLY A 12 -9.77 -7.00 -9.56
CA GLY A 12 -8.41 -6.75 -9.06
C GLY A 12 -8.32 -5.37 -8.39
N SER A 13 -7.48 -5.21 -7.35
CA SER A 13 -7.41 -3.96 -6.56
C SER A 13 -7.15 -2.72 -7.43
N GLY A 14 -6.10 -2.76 -8.24
CA GLY A 14 -5.79 -1.65 -9.15
C GLY A 14 -6.87 -1.46 -10.22
N MET A 15 -7.38 -2.59 -10.76
CA MET A 15 -8.41 -2.57 -11.82
C MET A 15 -9.71 -1.93 -11.32
N SER A 16 -10.17 -2.31 -10.12
CA SER A 16 -11.40 -1.77 -9.53
C SER A 16 -11.25 -0.28 -9.18
N ALA A 17 -10.10 0.12 -8.67
CA ALA A 17 -9.80 1.53 -8.36
C ALA A 17 -9.82 2.38 -9.64
N LEU A 18 -9.18 1.89 -10.72
CA LEU A 18 -9.15 2.57 -12.01
C LEU A 18 -10.56 2.63 -12.64
N ALA A 19 -11.32 1.54 -12.56
CA ALA A 19 -12.70 1.49 -13.07
C ALA A 19 -13.59 2.53 -12.37
N LEU A 20 -13.50 2.62 -11.04
CA LEU A 20 -14.23 3.62 -10.24
C LEU A 20 -13.80 5.04 -10.63
N MET A 21 -12.50 5.27 -10.78
CA MET A 21 -11.95 6.58 -11.16
C MET A 21 -12.50 7.03 -12.52
N LEU A 22 -12.41 6.16 -13.54
CA LEU A 22 -12.90 6.49 -14.88
C LEU A 22 -14.43 6.71 -14.90
N HIS A 23 -15.17 5.91 -14.12
CA HIS A 23 -16.62 6.09 -13.99
C HIS A 23 -16.96 7.46 -13.38
N GLN A 24 -16.24 7.87 -12.31
CA GLN A 24 -16.43 9.18 -11.67
C GLN A 24 -16.05 10.35 -12.61
N MET A 25 -15.15 10.11 -13.55
CA MET A 25 -14.78 11.09 -14.57
C MET A 25 -15.83 11.21 -15.69
N GLY A 26 -16.92 10.44 -15.62
CA GLY A 26 -18.01 10.51 -16.57
C GLY A 26 -17.92 9.56 -17.75
N HIS A 27 -17.02 8.58 -17.67
CA HIS A 27 -16.92 7.54 -18.69
C HIS A 27 -17.92 6.41 -18.41
N LYS A 28 -18.30 5.68 -19.45
CA LYS A 28 -19.07 4.44 -19.31
C LYS A 28 -18.09 3.31 -18.99
N VAL A 29 -18.36 2.59 -17.92
CA VAL A 29 -17.44 1.54 -17.44
C VAL A 29 -18.24 0.27 -17.18
N GLN A 30 -17.70 -0.85 -17.63
CA GLN A 30 -18.15 -2.19 -17.32
C GLN A 30 -16.93 -3.12 -17.25
N GLY A 31 -17.11 -4.34 -16.80
CA GLY A 31 -16.03 -5.31 -16.87
C GLY A 31 -16.50 -6.72 -16.60
N SER A 32 -15.60 -7.65 -16.72
CA SER A 32 -15.84 -9.07 -16.50
C SER A 32 -14.91 -9.61 -15.42
N ASP A 33 -15.35 -10.68 -14.75
CA ASP A 33 -14.50 -11.35 -13.73
C ASP A 33 -15.08 -12.72 -13.39
N VAL A 34 -14.34 -13.48 -12.57
CA VAL A 34 -14.79 -14.76 -12.02
C VAL A 34 -15.99 -14.56 -11.09
N SER A 35 -16.78 -15.61 -10.87
CA SER A 35 -17.98 -15.56 -10.02
C SER A 35 -17.66 -15.33 -8.54
N LYS A 36 -16.44 -15.70 -8.06
CA LYS A 36 -16.04 -15.54 -6.68
C LYS A 36 -16.15 -14.07 -6.26
N TYR A 37 -16.71 -13.82 -5.07
CA TYR A 37 -16.83 -12.47 -4.50
C TYR A 37 -15.48 -12.01 -3.95
N TYR A 38 -15.12 -10.76 -4.26
CA TYR A 38 -13.94 -10.07 -3.70
C TYR A 38 -14.40 -8.75 -3.08
N PHE A 39 -13.73 -8.30 -2.04
CA PHE A 39 -14.10 -7.09 -1.32
C PHE A 39 -14.17 -5.84 -2.22
N THR A 40 -13.35 -5.79 -3.26
CA THR A 40 -13.32 -4.71 -4.26
C THR A 40 -14.61 -4.59 -5.06
N GLN A 41 -15.36 -5.70 -5.18
CA GLN A 41 -16.63 -5.77 -5.92
C GLN A 41 -17.67 -4.82 -5.33
N ARG A 42 -17.69 -4.65 -4.01
CA ARG A 42 -18.67 -3.80 -3.32
C ARG A 42 -18.69 -2.36 -3.85
N GLY A 43 -17.51 -1.77 -4.05
CA GLY A 43 -17.40 -0.40 -4.59
C GLY A 43 -17.94 -0.28 -6.02
N LEU A 44 -17.65 -1.29 -6.84
CA LEU A 44 -18.13 -1.32 -8.23
C LEU A 44 -19.67 -1.41 -8.28
N GLU A 45 -20.25 -2.28 -7.44
CA GLU A 45 -21.71 -2.46 -7.36
C GLU A 45 -22.40 -1.18 -6.87
N GLN A 46 -21.84 -0.54 -5.84
CA GLN A 46 -22.38 0.71 -5.31
C GLN A 46 -22.35 1.84 -6.35
N ALA A 47 -21.38 1.82 -7.25
CA ALA A 47 -21.27 2.77 -8.35
C ALA A 47 -22.17 2.40 -9.55
N GLY A 48 -22.83 1.24 -9.51
CA GLY A 48 -23.67 0.76 -10.62
C GLY A 48 -22.87 0.23 -11.81
N ILE A 49 -21.58 -0.08 -11.62
CA ILE A 49 -20.73 -0.63 -12.68
C ILE A 49 -21.08 -2.12 -12.87
N LYS A 50 -21.39 -2.50 -14.12
CA LYS A 50 -21.76 -3.89 -14.43
C LYS A 50 -20.53 -4.79 -14.37
N ILE A 51 -20.67 -5.91 -13.65
CA ILE A 51 -19.67 -6.99 -13.60
C ILE A 51 -20.28 -8.20 -14.29
N LEU A 52 -19.70 -8.59 -15.40
CA LEU A 52 -20.20 -9.64 -16.29
C LEU A 52 -19.37 -10.92 -16.11
N PRO A 53 -19.90 -12.10 -16.43
CA PRO A 53 -19.04 -13.28 -16.61
C PRO A 53 -18.16 -13.09 -17.85
N PHE A 54 -17.01 -13.77 -17.89
CA PHE A 54 -16.15 -13.75 -19.08
C PHE A 54 -16.90 -14.35 -20.28
N SER A 55 -16.95 -13.61 -21.40
CA SER A 55 -17.60 -14.04 -22.65
C SER A 55 -17.00 -13.28 -23.84
N GLU A 56 -16.85 -13.97 -24.96
CA GLU A 56 -16.46 -13.35 -26.24
C GLU A 56 -17.40 -12.19 -26.62
N ASP A 57 -18.69 -12.30 -26.25
CA ASP A 57 -19.70 -11.28 -26.53
C ASP A 57 -19.44 -9.93 -25.88
N ASN A 58 -18.58 -9.91 -24.84
CA ASN A 58 -18.20 -8.65 -24.16
C ASN A 58 -17.21 -7.82 -24.97
N ILE A 59 -16.56 -8.42 -25.99
CA ILE A 59 -15.49 -7.79 -26.77
C ILE A 59 -16.09 -7.23 -28.06
N THR A 60 -16.30 -5.93 -28.08
CA THR A 60 -16.92 -5.23 -29.20
C THR A 60 -16.04 -4.04 -29.63
N SER A 61 -16.27 -3.53 -30.85
CA SER A 61 -15.45 -2.45 -31.43
C SER A 61 -15.69 -1.08 -30.82
N ASP A 62 -16.74 -0.93 -30.02
CA ASP A 62 -17.10 0.36 -29.40
C ASP A 62 -16.56 0.50 -27.96
N VAL A 63 -15.79 -0.48 -27.45
CA VAL A 63 -15.18 -0.40 -26.11
C VAL A 63 -13.65 -0.35 -26.19
N GLU A 64 -13.03 0.40 -25.30
CA GLU A 64 -11.58 0.32 -25.04
C GLU A 64 -11.34 -0.76 -23.99
N LEU A 65 -10.50 -1.74 -24.33
CA LEU A 65 -10.24 -2.92 -23.50
C LEU A 65 -9.05 -2.67 -22.57
N ILE A 66 -9.25 -2.92 -21.27
CA ILE A 66 -8.18 -2.86 -20.25
C ILE A 66 -8.12 -4.23 -19.58
N ALA A 67 -6.96 -4.87 -19.61
CA ALA A 67 -6.79 -6.24 -19.11
C ALA A 67 -5.90 -6.29 -17.86
N GLY A 68 -6.36 -7.00 -16.85
CA GLY A 68 -5.57 -7.30 -15.65
C GLY A 68 -4.43 -8.27 -15.96
N ASN A 69 -3.32 -8.14 -15.22
CA ASN A 69 -2.11 -8.91 -15.50
C ASN A 69 -2.25 -10.43 -15.23
N ALA A 70 -3.25 -10.83 -14.43
CA ALA A 70 -3.49 -12.24 -14.11
C ALA A 70 -4.08 -13.03 -15.31
N PHE A 71 -4.65 -12.33 -16.28
CA PHE A 71 -5.38 -12.96 -17.39
C PHE A 71 -4.55 -12.92 -18.68
N ARG A 72 -4.44 -14.06 -19.34
CA ARG A 72 -3.65 -14.25 -20.56
C ARG A 72 -4.48 -15.04 -21.58
N GLU A 73 -3.96 -15.14 -22.79
CA GLU A 73 -4.59 -15.86 -23.89
C GLU A 73 -4.89 -17.33 -23.54
N ASP A 74 -4.00 -17.95 -22.76
CA ASP A 74 -4.12 -19.37 -22.40
C ASP A 74 -5.11 -19.63 -21.25
N ASN A 75 -5.56 -18.58 -20.55
CA ASN A 75 -6.43 -18.76 -19.38
C ASN A 75 -7.67 -17.85 -19.36
N ASN A 76 -7.92 -17.09 -20.44
CA ASN A 76 -9.08 -16.18 -20.47
C ASN A 76 -9.67 -16.06 -21.88
N VAL A 77 -10.96 -16.41 -22.00
CA VAL A 77 -11.68 -16.45 -23.27
C VAL A 77 -11.75 -15.07 -23.95
N GLU A 78 -11.87 -13.98 -23.19
CA GLU A 78 -11.95 -12.62 -23.75
C GLU A 78 -10.62 -12.19 -24.36
N ILE A 79 -9.50 -12.49 -23.66
CA ILE A 79 -8.17 -12.16 -24.18
C ILE A 79 -7.87 -13.02 -25.41
N ALA A 80 -8.18 -14.32 -25.37
CA ALA A 80 -8.02 -15.21 -26.53
C ALA A 80 -8.82 -14.68 -27.73
N TYR A 81 -10.09 -14.32 -27.51
CA TYR A 81 -10.95 -13.78 -28.56
C TYR A 81 -10.39 -12.47 -29.14
N ALA A 82 -9.96 -11.55 -28.25
CA ALA A 82 -9.40 -10.26 -28.66
C ALA A 82 -8.16 -10.46 -29.55
N VAL A 83 -7.23 -11.33 -29.13
CA VAL A 83 -6.00 -11.64 -29.90
C VAL A 83 -6.36 -12.23 -31.25
N ASN A 84 -7.22 -13.26 -31.28
CA ASN A 84 -7.57 -14.01 -32.51
C ASN A 84 -8.32 -13.15 -33.51
N ASN A 85 -9.05 -12.13 -33.07
CA ASN A 85 -9.85 -11.26 -33.94
C ASN A 85 -9.25 -9.86 -34.12
N GLY A 86 -8.02 -9.64 -33.65
CA GLY A 86 -7.28 -8.39 -33.88
C GLY A 86 -7.80 -7.19 -33.10
N PHE A 87 -8.52 -7.41 -32.00
CA PHE A 87 -8.90 -6.33 -31.07
C PHE A 87 -7.70 -5.92 -30.26
N LYS A 88 -7.50 -4.61 -30.13
CA LYS A 88 -6.41 -4.06 -29.30
C LYS A 88 -6.87 -3.94 -27.85
N PHE A 89 -5.99 -4.28 -26.93
CA PHE A 89 -6.20 -4.03 -25.49
C PHE A 89 -4.91 -3.51 -24.89
N LYS A 90 -5.03 -2.85 -23.76
CA LYS A 90 -3.88 -2.41 -22.96
C LYS A 90 -3.87 -3.14 -21.62
N ARG A 91 -2.69 -3.50 -21.13
CA ARG A 91 -2.55 -3.92 -19.75
C ARG A 91 -2.79 -2.71 -18.84
N TYR A 92 -3.14 -2.97 -17.58
CA TYR A 92 -3.39 -1.92 -16.59
C TYR A 92 -2.29 -0.86 -16.60
N HIS A 93 -1.03 -1.30 -16.49
CA HIS A 93 0.11 -0.39 -16.41
C HIS A 93 0.37 0.38 -17.73
N GLU A 94 0.12 -0.24 -18.87
CA GLU A 94 0.24 0.43 -20.18
C GLU A 94 -0.82 1.54 -20.31
N PHE A 95 -2.06 1.21 -19.91
CA PHE A 95 -3.15 2.19 -19.93
C PHE A 95 -2.82 3.36 -19.02
N LEU A 96 -2.35 3.08 -17.80
CA LEU A 96 -2.04 4.12 -16.81
C LEU A 96 -0.90 5.02 -17.28
N GLY A 97 0.12 4.45 -17.94
CA GLY A 97 1.24 5.20 -18.51
C GLY A 97 0.80 6.22 -19.56
N ASP A 98 -0.16 5.84 -20.42
CA ASP A 98 -0.73 6.78 -21.39
C ASP A 98 -1.68 7.79 -20.72
N PHE A 99 -2.48 7.31 -19.76
CA PHE A 99 -3.51 8.11 -19.11
C PHE A 99 -2.90 9.28 -18.32
N MET A 100 -1.79 9.03 -17.59
CA MET A 100 -1.17 10.06 -16.74
C MET A 100 -0.66 11.28 -17.51
N ARG A 101 -0.35 11.13 -18.80
CA ARG A 101 0.19 12.21 -19.64
C ARG A 101 -0.77 13.39 -19.82
N GLN A 102 -2.04 13.21 -19.42
CA GLN A 102 -3.08 14.25 -19.53
C GLN A 102 -3.08 15.19 -18.31
N PHE A 103 -2.23 14.94 -17.32
CA PHE A 103 -2.27 15.61 -16.01
C PHE A 103 -0.88 16.07 -15.59
N THR A 104 -0.82 17.05 -14.71
CA THR A 104 0.34 17.21 -13.83
C THR A 104 0.33 16.00 -12.90
N SER A 105 1.27 15.10 -13.12
CA SER A 105 1.20 13.75 -12.55
C SER A 105 2.28 13.55 -11.49
N PHE A 106 1.88 12.87 -10.40
CA PHE A 106 2.71 12.61 -9.22
C PHE A 106 2.76 11.10 -9.00
N GLY A 107 3.91 10.52 -9.25
CA GLY A 107 4.17 9.10 -9.00
C GLY A 107 4.82 8.88 -7.64
N VAL A 108 4.44 7.81 -6.95
CA VAL A 108 5.12 7.40 -5.72
C VAL A 108 5.62 5.97 -5.89
N ALA A 109 6.92 5.80 -5.90
CA ALA A 109 7.62 4.52 -6.02
C ALA A 109 8.42 4.22 -4.76
N GLY A 110 9.01 3.04 -4.70
CA GLY A 110 9.85 2.58 -3.59
C GLY A 110 9.45 1.18 -3.14
N ALA A 111 10.34 0.48 -2.47
CA ALA A 111 10.03 -0.85 -1.95
C ALA A 111 8.92 -0.76 -0.88
N HIS A 112 9.06 0.18 0.06
CA HIS A 112 8.13 0.34 1.19
C HIS A 112 7.63 1.79 1.29
N GLY A 113 6.43 1.97 1.90
CA GLY A 113 5.87 3.29 2.17
C GLY A 113 5.07 3.90 1.03
N LYS A 114 5.05 3.29 -0.16
CA LYS A 114 4.31 3.80 -1.35
C LYS A 114 2.88 4.19 -1.02
N THR A 115 2.10 3.25 -0.51
CA THR A 115 0.66 3.41 -0.27
C THR A 115 0.36 4.54 0.72
N SER A 116 1.13 4.60 1.83
CA SER A 116 0.97 5.66 2.85
C SER A 116 1.32 7.03 2.28
N THR A 117 2.41 7.11 1.51
CA THR A 117 2.85 8.37 0.89
C THR A 117 1.87 8.82 -0.19
N THR A 118 1.42 7.91 -1.06
CA THR A 118 0.41 8.19 -2.09
C THR A 118 -0.90 8.67 -1.43
N GLY A 119 -1.30 7.99 -0.35
CA GLY A 119 -2.50 8.36 0.39
C GLY A 119 -2.41 9.76 1.00
N LEU A 120 -1.28 10.09 1.63
CA LEU A 120 -1.07 11.41 2.22
C LEU A 120 -1.04 12.49 1.13
N LEU A 121 -0.27 12.28 0.06
CA LEU A 121 -0.18 13.21 -1.08
C LEU A 121 -1.56 13.44 -1.71
N SER A 122 -2.30 12.36 -1.96
CA SER A 122 -3.67 12.42 -2.49
C SER A 122 -4.60 13.18 -1.56
N HIS A 123 -4.49 12.91 -0.24
CA HIS A 123 -5.34 13.55 0.76
C HIS A 123 -5.10 15.06 0.79
N VAL A 124 -3.85 15.48 0.84
CA VAL A 124 -3.51 16.91 0.88
C VAL A 124 -3.99 17.57 -0.41
N LEU A 125 -3.58 17.03 -1.55
CA LEU A 125 -3.82 17.68 -2.85
C LEU A 125 -5.30 17.78 -3.19
N LYS A 126 -6.11 16.72 -2.93
CA LYS A 126 -7.55 16.73 -3.22
C LYS A 126 -8.34 17.75 -2.40
N ASN A 127 -7.81 18.17 -1.24
CA ASN A 127 -8.46 19.16 -0.39
C ASN A 127 -8.05 20.60 -0.78
N ILE A 128 -6.98 20.73 -1.56
CA ILE A 128 -6.51 22.01 -2.07
C ILE A 128 -7.09 22.28 -3.48
N THR A 129 -7.10 21.25 -4.32
CA THR A 129 -7.48 21.39 -5.72
C THR A 129 -8.11 20.09 -6.25
N ASP A 130 -8.81 20.21 -7.37
CA ASP A 130 -9.47 19.05 -8.00
C ASP A 130 -8.41 18.03 -8.47
N THR A 131 -8.37 16.88 -7.83
CA THR A 131 -7.32 15.87 -7.99
C THR A 131 -7.93 14.47 -8.18
N SER A 132 -7.49 13.78 -9.23
CA SER A 132 -7.75 12.35 -9.42
C SER A 132 -6.60 11.55 -8.79
N TYR A 133 -6.89 10.33 -8.28
CA TYR A 133 -5.84 9.52 -7.68
C TYR A 133 -6.16 8.03 -7.68
N LEU A 134 -5.08 7.23 -7.59
CA LEU A 134 -5.11 5.77 -7.40
C LEU A 134 -4.12 5.39 -6.30
N ILE A 135 -4.65 4.82 -5.21
CA ILE A 135 -3.86 4.37 -4.05
C ILE A 135 -3.80 2.84 -4.07
N GLY A 136 -2.67 2.28 -3.68
CA GLY A 136 -2.44 0.83 -3.67
C GLY A 136 -3.36 0.03 -2.76
N ASP A 137 -4.11 0.68 -1.87
CA ASP A 137 -5.12 0.03 -1.02
C ASP A 137 -6.44 -0.26 -1.74
N GLY A 138 -6.49 -0.07 -3.06
CA GLY A 138 -7.68 -0.25 -3.89
C GLY A 138 -8.61 0.97 -3.93
N THR A 139 -8.17 2.11 -3.38
CA THR A 139 -8.94 3.34 -3.41
C THR A 139 -8.63 4.13 -4.68
N GLY A 140 -9.67 4.49 -5.42
CA GLY A 140 -9.56 5.37 -6.59
C GLY A 140 -10.58 6.49 -6.53
N ARG A 141 -10.19 7.67 -7.00
CA ARG A 141 -11.09 8.81 -7.18
C ARG A 141 -10.81 9.49 -8.50
N GLY A 142 -11.86 9.79 -9.25
CA GLY A 142 -11.78 10.57 -10.47
C GLY A 142 -12.56 11.86 -10.37
N SER A 143 -12.03 12.91 -11.01
CA SER A 143 -12.75 14.15 -11.24
C SER A 143 -12.57 14.54 -12.71
N ALA A 144 -13.67 14.86 -13.38
CA ALA A 144 -13.65 15.25 -14.79
C ALA A 144 -12.90 16.57 -15.02
N ASN A 145 -12.74 17.37 -13.97
CA ASN A 145 -12.10 18.68 -14.04
C ASN A 145 -10.68 18.69 -13.46
N SER A 146 -10.15 17.51 -13.04
CA SER A 146 -8.84 17.51 -12.39
C SER A 146 -7.72 17.79 -13.38
N ASN A 147 -6.78 18.63 -12.97
CA ASN A 147 -5.51 18.87 -13.65
C ASN A 147 -4.39 18.05 -13.02
N TYR A 148 -4.65 17.40 -11.89
CA TYR A 148 -3.66 16.68 -11.07
C TYR A 148 -4.03 15.21 -10.96
N PHE A 149 -3.00 14.35 -11.03
CA PHE A 149 -3.17 12.91 -10.89
C PHE A 149 -2.07 12.32 -10.01
N VAL A 150 -2.47 11.71 -8.90
CA VAL A 150 -1.56 11.06 -7.94
C VAL A 150 -1.72 9.55 -8.04
N PHE A 151 -0.63 8.80 -8.12
CA PHE A 151 -0.72 7.35 -8.27
C PHE A 151 0.51 6.64 -7.71
N GLU A 152 0.31 5.38 -7.37
CA GLU A 152 1.36 4.48 -6.91
C GLU A 152 2.07 3.86 -8.11
N SER A 153 3.41 3.86 -8.12
CA SER A 153 4.25 3.31 -9.19
C SER A 153 4.85 1.98 -8.70
N ASP A 154 4.26 0.88 -9.17
CA ASP A 154 4.57 -0.47 -8.71
C ASP A 154 5.82 -1.02 -9.42
N GLU A 155 6.87 -1.31 -8.66
CA GLU A 155 8.14 -1.87 -9.16
C GLU A 155 8.05 -3.36 -9.53
N TYR A 156 7.05 -4.08 -8.97
CA TYR A 156 6.94 -5.52 -9.20
C TYR A 156 6.80 -5.82 -10.69
N GLN A 157 7.61 -6.75 -11.19
CA GLN A 157 7.70 -7.07 -12.63
C GLN A 157 7.94 -5.83 -13.51
N ARG A 158 8.51 -4.77 -12.92
CA ARG A 158 8.82 -3.51 -13.61
C ARG A 158 7.56 -2.87 -14.23
N HIS A 159 6.38 -3.02 -13.58
CA HIS A 159 5.11 -2.48 -14.08
C HIS A 159 5.14 -0.95 -14.24
N PHE A 160 6.01 -0.24 -13.50
CA PHE A 160 6.15 1.21 -13.61
C PHE A 160 6.90 1.69 -14.88
N MET A 161 7.42 0.77 -15.70
CA MET A 161 8.23 1.17 -16.89
C MET A 161 7.46 1.97 -17.95
N PRO A 162 6.14 1.83 -18.13
CA PRO A 162 5.41 2.74 -19.03
C PRO A 162 5.12 4.13 -18.44
N TYR A 163 5.48 4.39 -17.16
CA TYR A 163 5.09 5.62 -16.47
C TYR A 163 6.10 6.74 -16.70
N HIS A 164 5.58 7.95 -17.00
CA HIS A 164 6.39 9.15 -17.21
C HIS A 164 5.80 10.30 -16.38
N PRO A 165 5.85 10.20 -15.04
CA PRO A 165 5.28 11.26 -14.21
C PRO A 165 6.07 12.56 -14.32
N GLU A 166 5.40 13.70 -14.10
CA GLU A 166 6.10 14.98 -14.00
C GLU A 166 6.95 15.03 -12.72
N TYR A 167 6.37 14.57 -11.61
CA TYR A 167 7.02 14.56 -10.29
C TYR A 167 6.99 13.15 -9.73
N SER A 168 8.07 12.71 -9.08
CA SER A 168 8.05 11.39 -8.46
C SER A 168 8.80 11.38 -7.13
N ILE A 169 8.23 10.68 -6.15
CA ILE A 169 8.90 10.32 -4.90
C ILE A 169 9.36 8.87 -5.03
N ILE A 170 10.62 8.58 -4.67
CA ILE A 170 11.08 7.20 -4.45
C ILE A 170 11.46 7.11 -2.97
N THR A 171 10.68 6.33 -2.23
CA THR A 171 10.78 6.31 -0.76
C THR A 171 12.02 5.56 -0.25
N ASN A 172 12.39 4.47 -0.91
CA ASN A 172 13.55 3.64 -0.55
C ASN A 172 13.77 2.57 -1.62
N ILE A 173 14.97 1.98 -1.61
CA ILE A 173 15.29 0.78 -2.39
C ILE A 173 15.65 -0.31 -1.38
N ASP A 174 14.91 -1.41 -1.38
CA ASP A 174 15.12 -2.54 -0.48
C ASP A 174 14.94 -3.84 -1.27
N PHE A 175 15.53 -4.93 -0.78
CA PHE A 175 15.42 -6.24 -1.46
C PHE A 175 14.06 -6.85 -1.12
N ASP A 176 13.10 -6.64 -1.99
CA ASP A 176 11.78 -7.26 -1.91
C ASP A 176 11.48 -8.01 -3.21
N HIS A 177 10.45 -8.82 -3.19
CA HIS A 177 10.01 -9.64 -4.33
C HIS A 177 11.12 -10.59 -4.84
N PRO A 178 11.71 -11.46 -3.99
CA PRO A 178 12.75 -12.40 -4.42
C PRO A 178 12.25 -13.44 -5.44
N ASP A 179 10.94 -13.54 -5.63
CA ASP A 179 10.33 -14.33 -6.71
C ASP A 179 10.57 -13.70 -8.10
N TYR A 180 10.94 -12.44 -8.15
CA TYR A 180 11.20 -11.71 -9.42
C TYR A 180 12.61 -11.12 -9.48
N PHE A 181 13.00 -10.32 -8.49
CA PHE A 181 14.33 -9.68 -8.46
C PHE A 181 15.38 -10.66 -7.89
N LYS A 182 16.53 -10.72 -8.52
CA LYS A 182 17.60 -11.65 -8.17
C LYS A 182 18.56 -11.11 -7.10
N SER A 183 18.61 -9.77 -6.97
CA SER A 183 19.51 -9.10 -6.03
C SER A 183 19.03 -7.67 -5.81
N ILE A 184 19.59 -7.02 -4.79
CA ILE A 184 19.35 -5.60 -4.53
C ILE A 184 19.80 -4.72 -5.72
N ASP A 185 20.86 -5.15 -6.44
CA ASP A 185 21.31 -4.41 -7.63
C ASP A 185 20.30 -4.50 -8.79
N ASP A 186 19.61 -5.64 -8.93
CA ASP A 186 18.53 -5.79 -9.93
C ASP A 186 17.33 -4.89 -9.57
N VAL A 187 17.04 -4.74 -8.27
CA VAL A 187 16.03 -3.77 -7.80
C VAL A 187 16.49 -2.35 -8.13
N PHE A 188 17.73 -2.01 -7.80
CA PHE A 188 18.31 -0.68 -8.10
C PHE A 188 18.20 -0.36 -9.59
N ASP A 189 18.58 -1.29 -10.46
CA ASP A 189 18.51 -1.08 -11.91
C ASP A 189 17.10 -0.73 -12.37
N ALA A 190 16.08 -1.41 -11.82
CA ALA A 190 14.68 -1.12 -12.15
C ALA A 190 14.29 0.32 -11.73
N PHE A 191 14.68 0.72 -10.50
CA PHE A 191 14.38 2.08 -10.02
C PHE A 191 15.17 3.14 -10.78
N ASN A 192 16.43 2.86 -11.15
CA ASN A 192 17.24 3.80 -11.90
C ASN A 192 16.70 4.01 -13.33
N ASP A 193 16.18 2.95 -13.96
CA ASP A 193 15.51 3.05 -15.25
C ASP A 193 14.19 3.83 -15.16
N TYR A 194 13.41 3.61 -14.09
CA TYR A 194 12.20 4.39 -13.83
C TYR A 194 12.52 5.87 -13.60
N ALA A 195 13.56 6.16 -12.84
CA ALA A 195 13.99 7.55 -12.52
C ALA A 195 14.28 8.37 -13.77
N LYS A 196 14.84 7.74 -14.82
CA LYS A 196 15.11 8.39 -16.12
C LYS A 196 13.86 8.81 -16.88
N GLN A 197 12.69 8.29 -16.47
CA GLN A 197 11.42 8.60 -17.14
C GLN A 197 10.67 9.77 -16.48
N VAL A 198 11.11 10.19 -15.30
CA VAL A 198 10.52 11.33 -14.58
C VAL A 198 10.85 12.62 -15.34
N GLN A 199 9.84 13.51 -15.49
CA GLN A 199 9.96 14.62 -16.44
C GLN A 199 10.46 15.92 -15.81
N LYS A 200 10.15 16.20 -14.52
CA LYS A 200 10.50 17.48 -13.89
C LYS A 200 11.35 17.32 -12.65
N ALA A 201 10.87 16.57 -11.64
CA ALA A 201 11.62 16.46 -10.39
C ALA A 201 11.41 15.11 -9.70
N LEU A 202 12.51 14.63 -9.12
CA LEU A 202 12.60 13.40 -8.32
C LEU A 202 12.92 13.74 -6.88
N PHE A 203 12.22 13.10 -5.95
CA PHE A 203 12.41 13.28 -4.50
C PHE A 203 12.86 11.95 -3.91
N LEU A 204 14.08 11.90 -3.41
CA LEU A 204 14.78 10.69 -2.99
C LEU A 204 15.15 10.77 -1.50
N TYR A 205 14.95 9.68 -0.76
CA TYR A 205 15.36 9.63 0.64
C TYR A 205 16.89 9.69 0.74
N GLY A 206 17.39 10.73 1.41
CA GLY A 206 18.82 11.06 1.42
C GLY A 206 19.73 10.08 2.18
N ASP A 207 19.18 9.25 3.10
CA ASP A 207 19.98 8.26 3.83
C ASP A 207 20.03 6.91 3.13
N ASP A 208 19.31 6.73 2.03
CA ASP A 208 19.34 5.48 1.26
C ASP A 208 20.55 5.50 0.32
N ALA A 209 21.49 4.58 0.55
CA ALA A 209 22.73 4.50 -0.22
C ALA A 209 22.51 4.14 -1.70
N TYR A 210 21.44 3.43 -2.03
CA TYR A 210 21.10 3.13 -3.41
C TYR A 210 20.43 4.34 -4.09
N LEU A 211 19.55 5.05 -3.39
CA LEU A 211 18.93 6.26 -3.94
C LEU A 211 19.97 7.35 -4.25
N ARG A 212 21.06 7.41 -3.48
CA ARG A 212 22.16 8.35 -3.78
C ARG A 212 22.89 8.05 -5.10
N LYS A 213 22.71 6.86 -5.68
CA LYS A 213 23.33 6.46 -6.96
C LYS A 213 22.39 6.68 -8.16
N ILE A 214 21.13 7.03 -7.92
CA ILE A 214 20.12 7.25 -8.98
C ILE A 214 20.58 8.38 -9.91
N THR A 215 20.34 8.19 -11.20
CA THR A 215 20.60 9.18 -12.23
C THR A 215 19.32 9.50 -13.00
N SER A 216 19.11 10.77 -13.31
CA SER A 216 17.94 11.24 -14.06
C SER A 216 18.28 12.53 -14.78
N ASP A 217 17.54 12.86 -15.83
CA ASP A 217 17.58 14.17 -16.48
C ASP A 217 16.67 15.17 -15.72
N ALA A 218 15.76 14.69 -14.87
CA ALA A 218 14.92 15.53 -14.00
C ALA A 218 15.75 16.08 -12.83
N ASP A 219 15.31 17.19 -12.24
CA ASP A 219 15.95 17.73 -11.04
C ASP A 219 15.83 16.73 -9.89
N ILE A 220 16.92 16.45 -9.19
CA ILE A 220 16.92 15.52 -8.05
C ILE A 220 17.02 16.32 -6.76
N TYR A 221 16.08 16.06 -5.83
CA TYR A 221 16.05 16.63 -4.49
C TYR A 221 16.09 15.51 -3.46
N TYR A 222 16.98 15.65 -2.48
CA TYR A 222 17.07 14.69 -1.37
C TYR A 222 16.28 15.22 -0.18
N TYR A 223 15.51 14.31 0.46
CA TYR A 223 14.76 14.65 1.66
C TYR A 223 15.15 13.71 2.81
N GLY A 224 15.07 14.22 4.03
CA GLY A 224 15.43 13.39 5.17
C GLY A 224 15.49 14.18 6.47
N PHE A 225 16.42 13.76 7.31
CA PHE A 225 16.62 14.35 8.64
C PHE A 225 18.01 15.00 8.81
N LYS A 226 18.87 14.91 7.79
CA LYS A 226 20.23 15.44 7.88
C LYS A 226 20.32 16.79 7.16
N ASP A 227 21.13 17.68 7.72
CA ASP A 227 21.36 19.00 7.10
C ASP A 227 22.03 18.92 5.71
N THR A 228 22.46 17.75 5.30
CA THR A 228 23.01 17.50 3.96
C THR A 228 21.94 17.24 2.90
N ASP A 229 20.68 17.10 3.32
CA ASP A 229 19.56 16.90 2.39
C ASP A 229 18.99 18.25 1.96
N ASP A 230 18.33 18.29 0.83
CA ASP A 230 17.72 19.53 0.30
C ASP A 230 16.47 19.91 1.10
N PHE A 231 15.71 18.92 1.56
CA PHE A 231 14.52 19.11 2.39
C PHE A 231 14.72 18.36 3.71
N VAL A 232 14.74 19.11 4.81
CA VAL A 232 15.10 18.55 6.12
C VAL A 232 13.94 18.71 7.10
N ALA A 233 13.49 17.57 7.67
CA ALA A 233 12.56 17.59 8.80
C ALA A 233 13.35 17.74 10.11
N TYR A 234 12.96 18.70 10.93
CA TYR A 234 13.64 19.01 12.18
C TYR A 234 12.63 19.45 13.27
N ASP A 235 13.08 19.72 14.49
CA ASP A 235 12.22 20.05 15.64
C ASP A 235 11.09 19.01 15.80
N ILE A 236 11.44 17.73 15.70
CA ILE A 236 10.48 16.62 15.69
C ILE A 236 9.98 16.32 17.10
N VAL A 237 8.66 16.35 17.29
CA VAL A 237 8.00 15.97 18.54
C VAL A 237 7.01 14.85 18.24
N ARG A 238 7.29 13.66 18.77
CA ARG A 238 6.44 12.46 18.63
C ARG A 238 5.62 12.29 19.91
N THR A 239 4.30 12.20 19.78
CA THR A 239 3.36 12.06 20.90
C THR A 239 2.40 10.89 20.64
N THR A 240 1.55 10.60 21.61
CA THR A 240 0.49 9.59 21.49
C THR A 240 -0.66 10.04 20.56
N ASN A 241 -0.63 11.31 20.09
CA ASN A 241 -1.65 11.87 19.19
C ASN A 241 -1.14 12.12 17.76
N GLY A 242 0.10 11.70 17.49
CA GLY A 242 0.73 11.94 16.18
C GLY A 242 2.11 12.58 16.33
N SER A 243 2.56 13.21 15.26
CA SER A 243 3.89 13.82 15.22
C SER A 243 3.79 15.25 14.72
N ALA A 244 4.56 16.15 15.34
CA ALA A 244 4.75 17.53 14.89
C ALA A 244 6.21 17.71 14.47
N PHE A 245 6.45 18.46 13.41
CA PHE A 245 7.80 18.68 12.89
C PHE A 245 7.81 19.93 12.02
N LYS A 246 8.99 20.48 11.79
CA LYS A 246 9.20 21.55 10.81
C LYS A 246 9.93 20.99 9.60
N VAL A 247 9.79 21.66 8.45
CA VAL A 247 10.56 21.33 7.25
C VAL A 247 11.23 22.61 6.75
N LYS A 248 12.48 22.49 6.33
CA LYS A 248 13.22 23.56 5.64
C LYS A 248 13.76 23.06 4.30
N HIS A 249 13.96 24.01 3.36
CA HIS A 249 14.66 23.80 2.10
C HIS A 249 15.85 24.73 2.07
N GLY A 250 17.06 24.19 2.24
CA GLY A 250 18.24 25.01 2.51
C GLY A 250 18.04 25.82 3.81
N ASP A 251 18.12 27.16 3.72
CA ASP A 251 17.90 28.05 4.85
C ASP A 251 16.45 28.51 4.99
N GLU A 252 15.56 28.20 4.05
CA GLU A 252 14.16 28.62 4.06
C GLU A 252 13.31 27.67 4.91
N GLU A 253 12.66 28.17 5.97
CA GLU A 253 11.68 27.40 6.75
C GLU A 253 10.35 27.37 5.97
N LEU A 254 9.89 26.18 5.59
CA LEU A 254 8.66 25.99 4.83
C LEU A 254 7.41 25.94 5.71
N GLY A 255 7.59 25.74 7.01
CA GLY A 255 6.49 25.75 7.97
C GLY A 255 6.56 24.63 8.98
N SER A 256 5.53 24.62 9.85
CA SER A 256 5.33 23.60 10.88
C SER A 256 4.17 22.69 10.48
N PHE A 257 4.38 21.40 10.56
CA PHE A 257 3.43 20.39 10.10
C PHE A 257 3.02 19.49 11.27
N HIS A 258 1.77 19.08 11.26
CA HIS A 258 1.25 18.08 12.20
C HIS A 258 0.67 16.93 11.40
N LEU A 259 1.10 15.71 11.70
CA LEU A 259 0.64 14.50 11.06
C LEU A 259 0.01 13.58 12.12
N PRO A 260 -1.30 13.26 12.05
CA PRO A 260 -1.94 12.33 12.98
C PRO A 260 -1.64 10.87 12.62
N ALA A 261 -0.34 10.58 12.47
CA ALA A 261 0.18 9.25 12.20
C ALA A 261 1.43 9.04 13.05
N PHE A 262 1.80 7.79 13.25
CA PHE A 262 2.81 7.36 14.20
C PHE A 262 4.01 6.75 13.47
N GLY A 263 5.16 6.73 14.13
CA GLY A 263 6.39 6.17 13.56
C GLY A 263 7.21 7.21 12.80
N ARG A 264 8.53 7.07 12.93
CA ARG A 264 9.49 7.99 12.28
C ARG A 264 9.37 7.94 10.74
N HIS A 265 9.02 6.77 10.20
CA HIS A 265 8.83 6.58 8.76
C HIS A 265 7.71 7.47 8.19
N ASN A 266 6.65 7.72 8.95
CA ASN A 266 5.56 8.59 8.49
C ASN A 266 5.96 10.07 8.45
N ILE A 267 6.87 10.50 9.35
CA ILE A 267 7.45 11.85 9.26
C ILE A 267 8.28 11.97 7.98
N LEU A 268 9.06 10.93 7.67
CA LEU A 268 9.87 10.88 6.45
C LEU A 268 8.98 10.95 5.19
N ASN A 269 7.92 10.15 5.15
CA ASN A 269 6.95 10.17 4.04
C ASN A 269 6.30 11.55 3.89
N ALA A 270 5.95 12.19 5.02
CA ALA A 270 5.36 13.53 5.02
C ALA A 270 6.35 14.58 4.54
N THR A 271 7.64 14.44 4.89
CA THR A 271 8.70 15.34 4.40
C THR A 271 8.82 15.24 2.87
N ALA A 272 8.75 14.02 2.32
CA ALA A 272 8.74 13.82 0.87
C ALA A 272 7.54 14.51 0.20
N VAL A 273 6.36 14.40 0.84
CA VAL A 273 5.13 15.04 0.33
C VAL A 273 5.27 16.58 0.36
N VAL A 274 5.80 17.14 1.45
CA VAL A 274 6.05 18.59 1.57
C VAL A 274 7.02 19.04 0.47
N ALA A 275 8.14 18.32 0.31
CA ALA A 275 9.15 18.64 -0.71
C ALA A 275 8.55 18.64 -2.12
N ASN A 276 7.80 17.58 -2.42
CA ASN A 276 7.17 17.39 -3.73
C ASN A 276 6.18 18.52 -4.04
N LEU A 277 5.30 18.83 -3.07
CA LEU A 277 4.27 19.86 -3.25
C LEU A 277 4.88 21.28 -3.28
N TYR A 278 5.95 21.54 -2.53
CA TYR A 278 6.67 22.81 -2.57
C TYR A 278 7.24 23.08 -3.97
N ILE A 279 7.95 22.11 -4.53
CA ILE A 279 8.55 22.25 -5.88
C ILE A 279 7.44 22.33 -6.95
N ALA A 280 6.29 21.69 -6.72
CA ALA A 280 5.14 21.80 -7.62
C ALA A 280 4.39 23.14 -7.48
N GLY A 281 4.82 24.03 -6.56
CA GLY A 281 4.25 25.38 -6.41
C GLY A 281 2.97 25.43 -5.59
N ILE A 282 2.72 24.44 -4.75
CA ILE A 282 1.54 24.38 -3.88
C ILE A 282 1.83 25.17 -2.59
N ASP A 283 0.86 25.94 -2.14
CA ASP A 283 0.95 26.77 -0.93
C ASP A 283 1.17 25.89 0.31
N MET A 284 2.25 26.14 1.05
CA MET A 284 2.65 25.34 2.21
C MET A 284 1.70 25.54 3.43
N GLU A 285 1.02 26.68 3.53
CA GLU A 285 0.00 26.86 4.58
C GLU A 285 -1.19 25.90 4.36
N LEU A 286 -1.60 25.75 3.10
CA LEU A 286 -2.68 24.80 2.74
C LEU A 286 -2.20 23.34 2.93
N VAL A 287 -0.94 23.05 2.58
CA VAL A 287 -0.36 21.73 2.82
C VAL A 287 -0.40 21.39 4.32
N ALA A 288 0.04 22.31 5.17
CA ALA A 288 0.02 22.12 6.63
C ALA A 288 -1.41 21.98 7.16
N GLU A 289 -2.35 22.81 6.66
CA GLU A 289 -3.77 22.73 7.06
C GLU A 289 -4.37 21.35 6.77
N HIS A 290 -4.12 20.80 5.58
CA HIS A 290 -4.76 19.55 5.18
C HIS A 290 -3.99 18.31 5.67
N MET A 291 -2.68 18.40 5.90
CA MET A 291 -1.91 17.28 6.47
C MET A 291 -2.44 16.88 7.85
N LYS A 292 -2.84 17.84 8.68
CA LYS A 292 -3.35 17.58 10.05
C LYS A 292 -4.68 16.82 10.08
N THR A 293 -5.38 16.71 8.94
CA THR A 293 -6.66 16.00 8.84
C THR A 293 -6.52 14.61 8.19
N PHE A 294 -5.30 14.14 7.95
CA PHE A 294 -5.06 12.84 7.31
C PHE A 294 -5.47 11.69 8.23
N ALA A 295 -6.39 10.85 7.78
CA ALA A 295 -6.93 9.75 8.58
C ALA A 295 -6.26 8.38 8.30
N GLY A 296 -5.15 8.39 7.53
CA GLY A 296 -4.47 7.15 7.14
C GLY A 296 -5.04 6.52 5.87
N VAL A 297 -4.53 5.36 5.52
CA VAL A 297 -5.01 4.53 4.40
C VAL A 297 -5.37 3.14 4.92
N LYS A 298 -6.13 2.38 4.16
CA LYS A 298 -6.61 1.05 4.59
C LYS A 298 -5.44 0.11 4.84
N ARG A 299 -5.55 -0.66 5.92
CA ARG A 299 -4.57 -1.68 6.31
C ARG A 299 -3.14 -1.12 6.47
N ARG A 300 -3.01 0.14 6.88
CA ARG A 300 -1.75 0.74 7.33
C ARG A 300 -2.02 1.36 8.70
N PHE A 301 -1.62 0.64 9.75
CA PHE A 301 -1.84 1.02 11.15
C PHE A 301 -3.32 1.29 11.44
N THR A 302 -4.22 0.44 10.92
CA THR A 302 -5.67 0.59 11.12
C THR A 302 -6.05 0.08 12.50
N GLU A 303 -6.56 0.99 13.33
CA GLU A 303 -6.86 0.69 14.73
C GLU A 303 -8.34 0.35 14.92
N LYS A 304 -8.60 -0.65 15.76
CA LYS A 304 -9.93 -1.00 16.27
C LYS A 304 -9.85 -1.19 17.78
N VAL A 305 -10.77 -0.60 18.51
CA VAL A 305 -10.88 -0.80 19.97
C VAL A 305 -12.15 -1.59 20.24
N ILE A 306 -12.02 -2.72 20.91
CA ILE A 306 -13.12 -3.64 21.25
C ILE A 306 -12.99 -3.98 22.72
N ASN A 307 -13.98 -3.57 23.53
CA ASN A 307 -14.02 -3.85 24.97
C ASN A 307 -12.68 -3.55 25.67
N ASN A 308 -12.13 -2.36 25.44
CA ASN A 308 -10.83 -1.90 25.98
C ASN A 308 -9.59 -2.61 25.42
N THR A 309 -9.77 -3.58 24.53
CA THR A 309 -8.64 -4.20 23.81
C THR A 309 -8.37 -3.41 22.54
N THR A 310 -7.12 -3.00 22.36
CA THR A 310 -6.68 -2.30 21.15
C THR A 310 -6.07 -3.29 20.18
N ILE A 311 -6.57 -3.28 18.96
CA ILE A 311 -6.08 -4.11 17.84
C ILE A 311 -5.63 -3.16 16.73
N ILE A 312 -4.43 -3.39 16.22
CA ILE A 312 -3.88 -2.68 15.06
C ILE A 312 -3.73 -3.71 13.92
N ASP A 313 -4.27 -3.37 12.76
CA ASP A 313 -4.14 -4.17 11.52
C ASP A 313 -3.19 -3.43 10.59
N ASP A 314 -2.11 -4.08 10.19
CA ASP A 314 -1.11 -3.53 9.29
C ASP A 314 -0.70 -4.54 8.22
N PHE A 315 -0.52 -4.07 7.02
CA PHE A 315 -0.11 -4.89 5.86
C PHE A 315 1.39 -5.27 5.92
N ALA A 316 2.13 -4.82 6.92
CA ALA A 316 3.57 -5.04 7.07
C ALA A 316 3.92 -6.52 6.89
N HIS A 317 4.74 -6.82 5.89
CA HIS A 317 5.12 -8.18 5.52
C HIS A 317 6.60 -8.29 5.13
N HIS A 318 7.38 -7.24 5.36
CA HIS A 318 8.83 -7.17 5.17
C HIS A 318 9.46 -6.73 6.51
N PRO A 319 10.68 -7.15 6.86
CA PRO A 319 11.32 -6.76 8.13
C PRO A 319 11.34 -5.25 8.36
N THR A 320 11.67 -4.46 7.34
CA THR A 320 11.67 -2.99 7.39
C THR A 320 10.29 -2.44 7.79
N GLU A 321 9.21 -3.02 7.23
CA GLU A 321 7.83 -2.60 7.54
C GLU A 321 7.44 -3.00 8.99
N ILE A 322 7.84 -4.20 9.43
CA ILE A 322 7.58 -4.68 10.81
C ILE A 322 8.21 -3.70 11.83
N ILE A 323 9.49 -3.33 11.62
CA ILE A 323 10.19 -2.37 12.47
C ILE A 323 9.40 -1.05 12.53
N ALA A 324 8.99 -0.55 11.38
CA ALA A 324 8.25 0.72 11.27
C ALA A 324 6.91 0.66 12.00
N THR A 325 6.17 -0.45 11.87
CA THR A 325 4.87 -0.66 12.50
C THR A 325 5.02 -0.77 14.03
N LEU A 326 6.03 -1.51 14.51
CA LEU A 326 6.29 -1.65 15.95
C LEU A 326 6.75 -0.33 16.56
N ASP A 327 7.58 0.48 15.86
CA ASP A 327 7.96 1.84 16.30
C ASP A 327 6.71 2.73 16.41
N ALA A 328 5.80 2.65 15.46
CA ALA A 328 4.55 3.41 15.48
C ALA A 328 3.66 2.97 16.65
N ALA A 329 3.56 1.67 16.90
CA ALA A 329 2.78 1.13 18.03
C ALA A 329 3.37 1.58 19.36
N ARG A 330 4.69 1.52 19.52
CA ARG A 330 5.39 1.97 20.73
C ARG A 330 5.22 3.48 20.95
N GLN A 331 5.24 4.29 19.89
CA GLN A 331 4.98 5.73 19.99
C GLN A 331 3.58 5.99 20.56
N LYS A 332 2.57 5.30 19.99
CA LYS A 332 1.17 5.55 20.39
C LYS A 332 0.85 4.99 21.76
N TYR A 333 1.47 3.87 22.12
CA TYR A 333 1.16 3.11 23.34
C TYR A 333 2.42 2.84 24.16
N PRO A 334 3.06 3.89 24.69
CA PRO A 334 4.39 3.73 25.32
C PRO A 334 4.38 2.88 26.59
N SER A 335 3.24 2.76 27.28
CA SER A 335 3.13 2.02 28.54
C SER A 335 2.37 0.69 28.42
N LYS A 336 1.96 0.30 27.21
CA LYS A 336 1.26 -0.98 27.00
C LYS A 336 2.25 -2.04 26.48
N GLU A 337 1.94 -3.28 26.75
CA GLU A 337 2.63 -4.41 26.12
C GLU A 337 2.29 -4.44 24.63
N ILE A 338 3.29 -4.53 23.76
CA ILE A 338 3.11 -4.67 22.31
C ILE A 338 3.21 -6.16 21.97
N VAL A 339 2.07 -6.75 21.62
CA VAL A 339 1.96 -8.15 21.22
C VAL A 339 1.93 -8.22 19.70
N ALA A 340 3.01 -8.68 19.08
CA ALA A 340 3.09 -8.83 17.62
C ALA A 340 2.49 -10.16 17.20
N ILE A 341 1.56 -10.14 16.26
CA ILE A 341 1.00 -11.32 15.60
C ILE A 341 1.37 -11.22 14.12
N PHE A 342 2.27 -12.09 13.67
CA PHE A 342 2.83 -12.00 12.33
C PHE A 342 2.51 -13.24 11.51
N GLN A 343 1.99 -13.02 10.29
CA GLN A 343 1.83 -14.08 9.28
C GLN A 343 2.86 -13.85 8.17
N PRO A 344 3.91 -14.67 8.09
CA PRO A 344 4.86 -14.55 6.97
C PRO A 344 4.15 -14.76 5.63
N HIS A 345 4.52 -13.97 4.63
CA HIS A 345 3.92 -14.01 3.29
C HIS A 345 4.97 -14.44 2.27
N THR A 346 4.72 -15.55 1.62
CA THR A 346 5.50 -16.32 0.66
C THR A 346 6.69 -17.07 1.30
N PHE A 347 6.92 -18.27 0.78
CA PHE A 347 8.02 -19.12 1.24
C PHE A 347 9.37 -18.52 0.83
N THR A 348 9.47 -18.04 -0.41
CA THR A 348 10.72 -17.47 -0.93
C THR A 348 11.19 -16.26 -0.10
N ARG A 349 10.25 -15.33 0.24
CA ARG A 349 10.60 -14.19 1.08
C ARG A 349 10.98 -14.63 2.49
N THR A 350 10.25 -15.59 3.06
CA THR A 350 10.55 -16.10 4.41
C THR A 350 11.94 -16.71 4.48
N ILE A 351 12.33 -17.47 3.46
CA ILE A 351 13.69 -18.06 3.37
C ILE A 351 14.74 -16.95 3.25
N ALA A 352 14.52 -16.02 2.32
CA ALA A 352 15.52 -14.99 1.98
C ALA A 352 15.80 -14.03 3.13
N LEU A 353 14.81 -13.77 4.00
CA LEU A 353 14.89 -12.74 5.06
C LEU A 353 14.65 -13.31 6.46
N LEU A 354 14.98 -14.59 6.68
CA LEU A 354 14.62 -15.30 7.92
C LEU A 354 15.23 -14.64 9.17
N ASP A 355 16.50 -14.26 9.10
CA ASP A 355 17.20 -13.61 10.22
C ASP A 355 16.69 -12.19 10.44
N GLU A 356 16.47 -11.44 9.36
CA GLU A 356 15.95 -10.07 9.41
C GLU A 356 14.53 -10.03 10.00
N PHE A 357 13.69 -11.03 9.70
CA PHE A 357 12.37 -11.17 10.31
C PHE A 357 12.48 -11.39 11.83
N ALA A 358 13.38 -12.26 12.25
CA ALA A 358 13.58 -12.53 13.69
C ALA A 358 14.03 -11.26 14.41
N ASP A 359 15.01 -10.53 13.84
CA ASP A 359 15.51 -9.27 14.42
C ASP A 359 14.41 -8.20 14.50
N ALA A 360 13.59 -8.07 13.45
CA ALA A 360 12.49 -7.11 13.42
C ALA A 360 11.45 -7.42 14.52
N LEU A 361 11.05 -8.68 14.64
CA LEU A 361 10.05 -9.15 15.59
C LEU A 361 10.53 -9.05 17.04
N ASN A 362 11.85 -9.14 17.30
CA ASN A 362 12.43 -8.94 18.63
C ASN A 362 12.13 -7.56 19.22
N GLN A 363 11.65 -6.59 18.44
CA GLN A 363 11.25 -5.26 18.95
C GLN A 363 9.92 -5.29 19.71
N ALA A 364 9.07 -6.30 19.48
CA ALA A 364 7.83 -6.48 20.24
C ALA A 364 8.11 -7.03 21.64
N ASP A 365 7.15 -6.90 22.55
CA ASP A 365 7.28 -7.47 23.91
C ASP A 365 6.96 -8.97 23.91
N SER A 366 5.96 -9.36 23.08
CA SER A 366 5.55 -10.76 22.90
C SER A 366 5.32 -11.03 21.41
N VAL A 367 5.63 -12.24 20.95
CA VAL A 367 5.53 -12.59 19.51
C VAL A 367 4.71 -13.85 19.32
N TYR A 368 3.76 -13.78 18.40
CA TYR A 368 2.96 -14.91 17.94
C TYR A 368 3.11 -15.02 16.41
N LEU A 369 3.30 -16.23 15.93
CA LEU A 369 3.50 -16.50 14.51
C LEU A 369 2.38 -17.38 13.97
N ALA A 370 1.72 -16.94 12.92
CA ALA A 370 0.74 -17.74 12.17
C ALA A 370 1.46 -18.52 11.05
N PRO A 371 0.85 -19.59 10.53
CA PRO A 371 1.45 -20.36 9.42
C PRO A 371 1.76 -19.47 8.20
N ILE A 372 2.83 -19.81 7.50
CA ILE A 372 3.27 -19.09 6.30
C ILE A 372 2.15 -19.12 5.26
N TYR A 373 1.80 -17.95 4.72
CA TYR A 373 0.83 -17.81 3.63
C TYR A 373 1.56 -17.89 2.28
N GLY A 374 1.40 -19.00 1.57
CA GLY A 374 2.13 -19.27 0.34
C GLY A 374 1.74 -18.47 -0.88
N SER A 375 0.58 -17.82 -0.86
CA SER A 375 -0.01 -17.12 -2.01
C SER A 375 -0.28 -18.05 -3.21
N ALA A 376 -1.02 -17.56 -4.20
CA ALA A 376 -1.31 -18.33 -5.42
C ALA A 376 -0.11 -18.42 -6.39
N ARG A 377 1.00 -17.78 -6.06
CA ARG A 377 2.19 -17.69 -6.92
C ARG A 377 3.23 -18.77 -6.62
N GLU A 378 3.15 -19.41 -5.44
CA GLU A 378 4.17 -20.34 -4.98
C GLU A 378 3.57 -21.67 -4.53
N VAL A 379 4.36 -22.70 -4.68
CA VAL A 379 4.07 -24.05 -4.16
C VAL A 379 4.96 -24.28 -2.94
N ASP A 380 4.41 -24.85 -1.88
CA ASP A 380 5.16 -25.22 -0.69
C ASP A 380 6.02 -26.46 -1.01
N HIS A 381 7.31 -26.30 -0.99
CA HIS A 381 8.28 -27.41 -1.17
C HIS A 381 8.80 -27.95 0.15
N GLY A 382 8.37 -27.38 1.28
CA GLY A 382 8.78 -27.78 2.61
C GLY A 382 10.18 -27.27 3.02
N ASP A 383 10.68 -26.26 2.32
CA ASP A 383 12.04 -25.72 2.55
C ASP A 383 12.13 -24.86 3.79
N VAL A 384 11.00 -24.30 4.25
CA VAL A 384 10.94 -23.45 5.45
C VAL A 384 9.59 -23.63 6.15
N LYS A 385 9.64 -23.63 7.47
CA LYS A 385 8.45 -23.69 8.32
C LYS A 385 8.42 -22.47 9.24
N VAL A 386 7.26 -22.15 9.75
CA VAL A 386 7.12 -21.03 10.68
C VAL A 386 7.92 -21.28 11.98
N GLU A 387 8.11 -22.53 12.35
CA GLU A 387 8.93 -22.95 13.51
C GLU A 387 10.40 -22.57 13.33
N ASP A 388 10.90 -22.52 12.09
CA ASP A 388 12.26 -22.08 11.80
C ASP A 388 12.44 -20.61 12.19
N LEU A 389 11.46 -19.78 11.84
CA LEU A 389 11.46 -18.37 12.25
C LEU A 389 11.32 -18.26 13.78
N ALA A 390 10.39 -19.03 14.38
CA ALA A 390 10.18 -19.02 15.82
C ALA A 390 11.48 -19.32 16.60
N SER A 391 12.27 -20.26 16.08
CA SER A 391 13.52 -20.71 16.73
C SER A 391 14.62 -19.61 16.75
N LYS A 392 14.53 -18.63 15.84
CA LYS A 392 15.51 -17.54 15.72
C LYS A 392 15.14 -16.31 16.56
N ILE A 393 13.88 -16.20 16.99
CA ILE A 393 13.43 -15.07 17.80
C ILE A 393 13.94 -15.27 19.24
N GLN A 394 14.68 -14.28 19.75
CA GLN A 394 15.31 -14.35 21.08
C GLN A 394 14.28 -14.43 22.21
N LYS A 395 13.17 -13.74 22.05
CA LYS A 395 12.01 -13.83 22.96
C LYS A 395 11.21 -15.08 22.59
N SER A 396 10.54 -15.69 23.57
CA SER A 396 9.75 -16.89 23.33
C SER A 396 8.62 -16.58 22.34
N ALA A 397 8.81 -16.99 21.07
CA ALA A 397 7.78 -16.88 20.05
C ALA A 397 6.88 -18.11 20.12
N LYS A 398 5.57 -17.89 20.10
CA LYS A 398 4.57 -18.97 20.09
C LYS A 398 3.98 -19.11 18.68
N VAL A 399 3.99 -20.32 18.16
CA VAL A 399 3.26 -20.61 16.91
C VAL A 399 1.80 -20.85 17.24
N ILE A 400 0.90 -20.16 16.52
CA ILE A 400 -0.55 -20.31 16.70
C ILE A 400 -1.18 -20.85 15.41
N SER A 401 -2.30 -21.54 15.55
CA SER A 401 -3.10 -21.91 14.37
C SER A 401 -4.18 -20.83 14.15
N LEU A 402 -4.62 -20.71 12.92
CA LEU A 402 -5.73 -19.78 12.58
C LEU A 402 -7.04 -20.18 13.27
N GLU A 403 -7.13 -21.43 13.73
CA GLU A 403 -8.32 -21.98 14.39
C GLU A 403 -8.25 -21.83 15.92
N ASN A 404 -7.07 -21.61 16.50
CA ASN A 404 -6.88 -21.49 17.94
C ASN A 404 -6.00 -20.28 18.27
N VAL A 405 -6.67 -19.16 18.54
CA VAL A 405 -6.04 -17.92 18.97
C VAL A 405 -6.18 -17.67 20.48
N SER A 406 -6.62 -18.69 21.24
CA SER A 406 -6.80 -18.56 22.69
C SER A 406 -5.54 -18.12 23.44
N PRO A 407 -4.28 -18.50 23.01
CA PRO A 407 -3.09 -17.99 23.69
C PRO A 407 -2.94 -16.45 23.65
N LEU A 408 -3.64 -15.77 22.73
CA LEU A 408 -3.62 -14.30 22.65
C LEU A 408 -4.43 -13.65 23.80
N LEU A 409 -5.27 -14.41 24.51
CA LEU A 409 -6.10 -13.88 25.60
C LEU A 409 -5.33 -13.73 26.92
N ASP A 410 -4.09 -14.19 26.99
CA ASP A 410 -3.28 -14.25 28.22
C ASP A 410 -2.57 -12.93 28.57
N HIS A 411 -2.86 -11.84 27.83
CA HIS A 411 -2.16 -10.56 28.00
C HIS A 411 -3.09 -9.50 28.60
N ASP A 412 -2.64 -8.89 29.67
CA ASP A 412 -3.32 -7.75 30.32
C ASP A 412 -2.69 -6.43 29.82
N ASN A 413 -3.53 -5.42 29.58
CA ASN A 413 -3.07 -4.08 29.19
C ASN A 413 -2.19 -4.08 27.94
N ALA A 414 -2.56 -4.87 26.94
CA ALA A 414 -1.79 -5.05 25.71
C ALA A 414 -2.41 -4.34 24.49
N VAL A 415 -1.57 -4.12 23.50
CA VAL A 415 -1.95 -3.74 22.12
C VAL A 415 -1.53 -4.88 21.21
N TYR A 416 -2.48 -5.40 20.47
CA TYR A 416 -2.26 -6.51 19.52
C TYR A 416 -2.02 -5.95 18.13
N VAL A 417 -0.84 -6.20 17.58
CA VAL A 417 -0.42 -5.68 16.27
C VAL A 417 -0.38 -6.86 15.28
N PHE A 418 -1.40 -6.92 14.44
CA PHE A 418 -1.52 -7.92 13.37
C PHE A 418 -0.80 -7.44 12.14
N MET A 419 0.16 -8.23 11.65
CA MET A 419 1.02 -7.88 10.52
C MET A 419 1.06 -9.00 9.49
N GLY A 420 0.86 -8.64 8.21
CA GLY A 420 0.94 -9.61 7.11
C GLY A 420 0.12 -9.20 5.90
N ALA A 421 0.55 -9.68 4.75
CA ALA A 421 -0.11 -9.43 3.45
C ALA A 421 -1.15 -10.51 3.09
N GLY A 422 -1.26 -11.58 3.89
CA GLY A 422 -2.22 -12.68 3.67
C GLY A 422 -3.60 -12.39 4.27
N ASP A 423 -4.32 -13.50 4.54
CA ASP A 423 -5.69 -13.43 5.04
C ASP A 423 -5.75 -13.05 6.55
N UNK A 424 -5.11 -12.25 6.89
CA UNK A 424 -5.12 -11.77 8.25
C UNK A 424 -6.45 -11.24 8.75
N UNK A 425 -7.16 -11.01 7.85
CA UNK A 425 -8.49 -10.61 8.19
C UNK A 425 -9.28 -11.77 8.75
N UNK A 426 -9.02 -12.78 8.49
CA UNK A 426 -9.61 -13.93 9.04
C UNK A 426 -9.15 -14.16 10.45
N UNK A 427 -8.01 -13.99 10.69
CA UNK A 427 -7.48 -14.06 12.03
C UNK A 427 -7.96 -12.94 12.92
N UNK A 428 -8.07 -11.94 12.40
CA UNK A 428 -8.63 -10.85 13.12
C UNK A 428 -10.09 -10.98 13.38
N UNK A 429 -10.64 -11.54 12.58
CA UNK A 429 -11.99 -11.83 12.78
C UNK A 429 -12.17 -12.92 13.80
N UNK A 430 -11.40 -13.71 13.86
CA UNK A 430 -11.43 -14.73 14.83
C UNK A 430 -11.09 -14.26 16.22
N MET A 431 -10.14 -13.41 16.37
CA MET A 431 -9.79 -12.87 17.69
C MET A 431 -10.86 -11.91 18.21
N ILE A 432 -11.38 -11.06 17.34
CA ILE A 432 -12.49 -10.15 17.65
C ILE A 432 -13.68 -10.95 18.21
N MET A 433 -14.02 -12.04 17.57
CA MET A 433 -15.10 -12.91 18.04
C MET A 433 -14.81 -13.49 19.44
N LEU A 434 -13.58 -13.96 19.67
CA LEU A 434 -13.21 -14.51 20.99
C LEU A 434 -13.29 -13.46 22.10
N PHE A 435 -12.84 -12.23 21.84
CA PHE A 435 -12.97 -11.14 22.81
C PHE A 435 -14.46 -10.78 23.06
N MET A 436 -15.31 -10.89 22.05
CA MET A 436 -16.76 -10.70 22.22
C MET A 436 -17.39 -11.85 23.00
N PHE A 437 -16.92 -13.09 22.81
CA PHE A 437 -17.46 -14.30 23.48
C PHE A 437 -17.03 -14.43 24.94
N SER A 438 -15.79 -14.08 25.28
CA SER A 438 -15.28 -14.19 26.65
C SER A 438 -16.04 -13.30 27.65
N TRP A 439 -16.84 -12.34 27.16
CA TRP A 439 -17.62 -11.41 27.94
C TRP A 439 -19.15 -11.62 27.83
N GLY A 440 -19.60 -12.75 27.31
CA GLY A 440 -21.04 -13.16 27.40
C GLY A 440 -21.99 -12.49 26.42
N LEU A 441 -21.52 -11.96 25.30
CA LEU A 441 -22.39 -11.41 24.24
C LEU A 441 -22.92 -12.52 23.31
N VAL A 442 -24.21 -12.59 23.16
CA VAL A 442 -24.93 -13.64 22.42
C VAL A 442 -24.74 -13.53 20.90
N ILE A 443 -24.48 -14.65 20.30
CA ILE A 443 -23.95 -14.87 18.93
C ILE A 443 -24.88 -14.38 17.80
N SER A 444 -26.18 -14.28 17.98
CA SER A 444 -27.12 -14.32 16.85
C SER A 444 -27.18 -13.07 15.96
N LYS A 445 -26.72 -11.92 16.45
CA LYS A 445 -26.77 -10.68 15.65
C LYS A 445 -25.42 -10.21 15.06
N CYS A 446 -24.30 -10.66 15.62
CA CYS A 446 -22.98 -10.16 15.22
C CYS A 446 -22.38 -10.91 14.03
N MET A 447 -22.72 -12.19 13.86
CA MET A 447 -22.17 -13.02 12.78
C MET A 447 -22.57 -12.51 11.39
N ASN A 448 -23.79 -12.00 11.24
CA ASN A 448 -24.28 -11.46 9.97
C ASN A 448 -23.71 -10.06 9.63
N VAL A 449 -23.24 -9.33 10.63
CA VAL A 449 -22.67 -8.00 10.42
C VAL A 449 -21.17 -8.10 10.10
N LEU A 450 -20.47 -9.05 10.73
CA LEU A 450 -19.03 -9.25 10.51
C LEU A 450 -18.74 -9.95 9.18
N LEU A 451 -19.55 -10.94 8.80
CA LEU A 451 -19.43 -11.64 7.51
C LEU A 451 -19.81 -10.74 6.32
N LYS A 452 -20.53 -9.64 6.55
CA LYS A 452 -20.86 -8.66 5.50
C LYS A 452 -19.83 -7.54 5.36
N ASN A 453 -18.89 -7.46 6.31
CA ASN A 453 -17.87 -6.39 6.33
C ASN A 453 -16.42 -6.90 6.15
N CYS A 454 -16.24 -8.21 5.98
CA CYS A 454 -14.96 -8.85 5.62
C CYS A 454 -14.83 -9.08 4.12
#